data_096614205ccefa1d1c4addfc68702967
#
_entry.id   096614205ccefa1d1c4addfc68702967
#
_cell.length_a   1.000
_cell.length_b   1.000
_cell.length_c   1.000
_cell.angle_alpha   90.00
_cell.angle_beta   90.00
_cell.angle_gamma   90.00
#
_symmetry.space_group_name_H-M   'P 1'
#
loop_
_entity.id
_entity.type
_entity.pdbx_description
1 polymer ?
#
loop_
_entity_poly.entity_id
_entity_poly.type
_entity_poly.pdbx_seq_one_letter_code
_entity_poly.pdbx_strand_id
1 'polypeptide(L)'
;MLQERFYANFIDVPDGSADFMARYDIAAFGPLTLGRLSFGTEVRIRFGELGSYHVDIPLGGHLAWRQGTHTNATATTANAAVFQPHGNTALDRVSTDCSMLAVKIDSKALNDQLERLLGRPLRTPLVLTPDLDVARGAGLSWVRMVRTVFDEMQADGLLTRPMVARPLQEALLTGLLFATGHRYRDELERPKPALRPGPVKRTVEAIHSMPQHPFTVGELAVLAGVSVRRLQEAFQQYVGMTPLAYLTDVRLTRAHEELRRGAPGEVNVSEVAQGWGFDHLGRFASRYRSRFGELPSQTLRSG
;
A
#
# COMPACT_ATOMS: atom_id res chain seq x y z
N MET A 1 -0.50 -8.35 32.11
CA MET A 1 0.58 -8.20 31.08
C MET A 1 0.16 -8.75 29.73
N LEU A 2 -0.30 -9.99 29.56
CA LEU A 2 -0.79 -10.52 28.26
C LEU A 2 -2.06 -9.81 27.79
N GLN A 3 -3.01 -9.61 28.71
CA GLN A 3 -4.27 -8.90 28.45
C GLN A 3 -4.09 -7.42 28.06
N GLU A 4 -3.07 -6.75 28.54
CA GLU A 4 -2.81 -5.34 28.26
C GLU A 4 -2.13 -5.12 26.89
N ARG A 5 -1.29 -6.07 26.46
CA ARG A 5 -0.48 -5.91 25.23
C ARG A 5 -1.04 -6.63 24.02
N PHE A 6 -1.71 -7.76 24.20
CA PHE A 6 -2.36 -8.48 23.10
C PHE A 6 -3.87 -8.26 23.13
N TYR A 7 -4.61 -9.04 23.93
CA TYR A 7 -6.06 -8.98 24.01
C TYR A 7 -6.54 -9.47 25.37
N ALA A 8 -7.71 -8.96 25.80
CA ALA A 8 -8.46 -9.64 26.87
C ALA A 8 -8.82 -11.04 26.38
N ASN A 9 -8.46 -12.05 27.14
CA ASN A 9 -8.65 -13.44 26.76
C ASN A 9 -9.11 -14.27 27.95
N PHE A 10 -9.73 -15.39 27.64
CA PHE A 10 -10.03 -16.45 28.57
C PHE A 10 -9.25 -17.70 28.14
N ILE A 11 -8.35 -18.16 29.01
CA ILE A 11 -7.55 -19.39 28.80
C ILE A 11 -8.17 -20.50 29.62
N ASP A 12 -8.58 -21.57 28.95
CA ASP A 12 -9.07 -22.80 29.55
C ASP A 12 -8.02 -23.91 29.39
N VAL A 13 -7.74 -24.59 30.49
CA VAL A 13 -6.79 -25.73 30.57
C VAL A 13 -7.62 -26.98 30.78
N PRO A 14 -7.92 -27.77 29.72
CA PRO A 14 -8.90 -28.86 29.79
C PRO A 14 -8.62 -29.91 30.87
N ASP A 15 -7.38 -30.23 31.13
CA ASP A 15 -7.00 -31.29 32.04
C ASP A 15 -6.67 -30.81 33.48
N GLY A 16 -6.85 -29.49 33.75
CA GLY A 16 -6.53 -28.90 35.05
C GLY A 16 -5.10 -29.17 35.50
N SER A 17 -4.17 -29.30 34.54
CA SER A 17 -2.84 -29.85 34.79
C SER A 17 -2.03 -28.91 35.67
N ALA A 18 -1.37 -29.50 36.67
CA ALA A 18 -0.43 -28.84 37.55
C ALA A 18 0.80 -28.28 36.79
N ASP A 19 0.96 -28.66 35.54
CA ASP A 19 2.09 -28.32 34.66
C ASP A 19 1.84 -27.13 33.76
N PHE A 20 0.74 -26.38 33.93
CA PHE A 20 0.49 -25.17 33.15
C PHE A 20 1.58 -24.12 33.38
N MET A 21 2.41 -23.89 32.37
CA MET A 21 3.48 -22.92 32.40
C MET A 21 3.43 -22.04 31.14
N ALA A 22 2.78 -20.93 31.26
CA ALA A 22 2.77 -19.96 30.15
C ALA A 22 4.06 -19.13 30.14
N ARG A 23 4.73 -19.10 29.00
CA ARG A 23 5.90 -18.25 28.72
C ARG A 23 5.58 -17.28 27.62
N TYR A 24 5.90 -16.02 27.84
CA TYR A 24 5.71 -14.97 26.83
C TYR A 24 6.86 -14.00 26.83
N ASP A 25 7.43 -13.79 25.65
CA ASP A 25 8.32 -12.66 25.36
C ASP A 25 7.54 -11.74 24.43
N ILE A 26 7.26 -10.51 24.85
CA ILE A 26 6.42 -9.57 24.07
C ILE A 26 7.13 -8.26 23.93
N ALA A 27 7.18 -7.75 22.69
CA ALA A 27 7.78 -6.48 22.33
C ALA A 27 6.86 -5.66 21.42
N ALA A 28 6.73 -4.35 21.71
CA ALA A 28 6.01 -3.40 20.85
C ALA A 28 6.97 -2.81 19.81
N PHE A 29 6.58 -2.83 18.54
CA PHE A 29 7.37 -2.33 17.43
C PHE A 29 6.53 -1.38 16.56
N GLY A 30 6.30 -0.17 17.04
CA GLY A 30 5.42 0.80 16.42
C GLY A 30 3.99 0.28 16.29
N PRO A 31 3.44 0.13 15.06
CA PRO A 31 2.09 -0.39 14.87
C PRO A 31 1.98 -1.91 15.01
N LEU A 32 3.07 -2.60 15.33
CA LEU A 32 3.10 -4.04 15.53
C LEU A 32 3.39 -4.37 17.00
N THR A 33 2.80 -5.47 17.48
CA THR A 33 3.21 -6.12 18.73
C THR A 33 3.60 -7.54 18.36
N LEU A 34 4.83 -7.92 18.68
CA LEU A 34 5.39 -9.23 18.41
C LEU A 34 5.49 -10.01 19.73
N GLY A 35 5.15 -11.29 19.69
CA GLY A 35 5.23 -12.12 20.91
C GLY A 35 5.59 -13.54 20.59
N ARG A 36 6.49 -14.13 21.38
CA ARG A 36 6.71 -15.57 21.41
C ARG A 36 5.95 -16.14 22.59
N LEU A 37 5.13 -17.16 22.31
CA LEU A 37 4.19 -17.72 23.28
C LEU A 37 4.33 -19.24 23.32
N SER A 38 4.27 -19.83 24.53
CA SER A 38 4.12 -21.25 24.74
C SER A 38 3.40 -21.50 26.07
N PHE A 39 2.67 -22.61 26.20
CA PHE A 39 1.82 -22.87 27.35
C PHE A 39 2.23 -24.13 28.16
N GLY A 40 3.12 -24.98 27.60
CA GLY A 40 3.60 -26.21 28.28
C GLY A 40 2.55 -27.30 28.42
N THR A 41 1.29 -27.01 28.15
CA THR A 41 0.17 -27.96 28.18
C THR A 41 -0.85 -27.57 27.08
N GLU A 42 -1.80 -28.47 26.78
CA GLU A 42 -2.90 -28.13 25.89
C GLU A 42 -3.78 -27.02 26.49
N VAL A 43 -4.08 -25.99 25.70
CA VAL A 43 -4.96 -24.90 26.11
C VAL A 43 -5.98 -24.58 25.05
N ARG A 44 -7.10 -23.97 25.48
CA ARG A 44 -8.09 -23.31 24.62
C ARG A 44 -8.15 -21.85 24.99
N ILE A 45 -8.23 -20.98 23.98
CA ILE A 45 -8.21 -19.53 24.22
C ILE A 45 -9.36 -18.87 23.47
N ARG A 46 -10.12 -18.02 24.15
CA ARG A 46 -11.21 -17.23 23.58
C ARG A 46 -10.89 -15.75 23.72
N PHE A 47 -10.93 -15.01 22.60
CA PHE A 47 -10.55 -13.60 22.56
C PHE A 47 -11.73 -12.65 22.33
N GLY A 48 -12.83 -13.11 21.70
CA GLY A 48 -13.86 -12.22 21.15
C GLY A 48 -13.38 -11.54 19.86
N GLU A 49 -13.75 -10.27 19.66
CA GLU A 49 -13.25 -9.46 18.54
C GLU A 49 -11.87 -8.88 18.85
N LEU A 50 -10.97 -8.97 17.90
CA LEU A 50 -9.57 -8.55 18.09
C LEU A 50 -9.34 -7.05 17.89
N GLY A 51 -10.15 -6.39 17.06
CA GLY A 51 -9.97 -4.97 16.69
C GLY A 51 -8.70 -4.66 15.89
N SER A 52 -7.83 -5.65 15.68
CA SER A 52 -6.57 -5.58 14.96
C SER A 52 -6.41 -6.81 14.08
N TYR A 53 -5.61 -6.72 13.01
CA TYR A 53 -5.15 -7.94 12.33
C TYR A 53 -4.20 -8.71 13.24
N HIS A 54 -4.23 -10.02 13.12
CA HIS A 54 -3.35 -10.87 13.92
C HIS A 54 -2.88 -12.07 13.09
N VAL A 55 -1.63 -12.49 13.31
CA VAL A 55 -1.06 -13.67 12.65
C VAL A 55 -0.41 -14.54 13.72
N ASP A 56 -0.88 -15.79 13.86
CA ASP A 56 -0.26 -16.80 14.70
C ASP A 56 0.52 -17.79 13.84
N ILE A 57 1.82 -17.88 14.10
CA ILE A 57 2.80 -18.67 13.35
C ILE A 57 3.34 -19.76 14.28
N PRO A 58 2.88 -21.01 14.19
CA PRO A 58 3.48 -22.10 14.96
C PRO A 58 4.95 -22.30 14.58
N LEU A 59 5.81 -22.32 15.58
CA LEU A 59 7.24 -22.65 15.46
C LEU A 59 7.50 -24.13 15.79
N GLY A 60 6.54 -24.77 16.46
CA GLY A 60 6.45 -26.17 16.79
C GLY A 60 5.00 -26.51 17.15
N GLY A 61 4.61 -27.77 17.09
CA GLY A 61 3.24 -28.20 17.34
C GLY A 61 2.23 -27.67 16.34
N HIS A 62 0.99 -27.49 16.77
CA HIS A 62 -0.11 -26.98 15.96
C HIS A 62 -1.15 -26.26 16.81
N LEU A 63 -2.00 -25.46 16.16
CA LEU A 63 -3.16 -24.84 16.76
C LEU A 63 -4.40 -25.01 15.86
N ALA A 64 -5.50 -25.42 16.45
CA ALA A 64 -6.82 -25.41 15.82
C ALA A 64 -7.53 -24.11 16.20
N TRP A 65 -8.12 -23.43 15.22
CA TRP A 65 -8.67 -22.11 15.40
C TRP A 65 -9.96 -21.87 14.60
N ARG A 66 -10.70 -20.85 15.01
CA ARG A 66 -11.87 -20.34 14.29
C ARG A 66 -12.01 -18.84 14.44
N GLN A 67 -12.62 -18.21 13.44
CA GLN A 67 -13.02 -16.80 13.49
C GLN A 67 -14.26 -16.59 12.64
N GLY A 68 -15.33 -16.05 13.23
CA GLY A 68 -16.60 -15.81 12.55
C GLY A 68 -17.18 -17.10 11.94
N THR A 69 -17.32 -17.13 10.61
CA THR A 69 -17.81 -18.30 9.86
C THR A 69 -16.69 -19.29 9.48
N HIS A 70 -15.42 -18.91 9.65
CA HIS A 70 -14.29 -19.79 9.39
C HIS A 70 -14.05 -20.71 10.59
N THR A 71 -14.33 -21.98 10.42
CA THR A 71 -14.30 -22.98 11.50
C THR A 71 -13.42 -24.17 11.12
N ASN A 72 -12.91 -24.89 12.14
CA ASN A 72 -12.12 -26.11 11.98
C ASN A 72 -10.83 -25.93 11.16
N ALA A 73 -10.20 -24.76 11.25
CA ALA A 73 -8.91 -24.50 10.63
C ALA A 73 -7.76 -24.92 11.57
N THR A 74 -6.66 -25.37 10.98
CA THR A 74 -5.46 -25.76 11.70
C THR A 74 -4.25 -25.04 11.13
N ALA A 75 -3.48 -24.39 12.00
CA ALA A 75 -2.18 -23.84 11.66
C ALA A 75 -1.06 -24.74 12.20
N THR A 76 0.01 -24.81 11.43
CA THR A 76 1.19 -25.66 11.70
C THR A 76 2.46 -24.89 11.37
N THR A 77 3.61 -25.51 11.48
CA THR A 77 4.89 -24.90 11.05
C THR A 77 4.96 -24.61 9.53
N ALA A 78 4.01 -25.10 8.75
CA ALA A 78 3.94 -24.85 7.31
C ALA A 78 2.93 -23.75 6.92
N ASN A 79 1.92 -23.49 7.75
CA ASN A 79 0.88 -22.49 7.50
C ASN A 79 0.52 -21.76 8.80
N ALA A 80 0.42 -20.45 8.74
CA ALA A 80 0.02 -19.61 9.86
C ALA A 80 -1.47 -19.27 9.78
N ALA A 81 -2.09 -19.01 10.94
CA ALA A 81 -3.44 -18.48 11.03
C ALA A 81 -3.43 -16.95 10.90
N VAL A 82 -4.32 -16.40 10.07
CA VAL A 82 -4.48 -14.95 9.86
C VAL A 82 -5.87 -14.54 10.28
N PHE A 83 -5.95 -13.67 11.28
CA PHE A 83 -7.20 -13.20 11.86
C PHE A 83 -7.51 -11.77 11.44
N GLN A 84 -8.79 -11.52 11.22
CA GLN A 84 -9.34 -10.21 10.91
C GLN A 84 -9.61 -9.40 12.19
N PRO A 85 -9.74 -8.06 12.10
CA PRO A 85 -10.11 -7.22 13.23
C PRO A 85 -11.48 -7.57 13.85
N HIS A 86 -12.40 -8.04 13.04
CA HIS A 86 -13.78 -8.34 13.42
C HIS A 86 -14.09 -9.84 13.33
N GLY A 87 -15.03 -10.27 14.15
CA GLY A 87 -15.44 -11.66 14.25
C GLY A 87 -14.88 -12.33 15.53
N ASN A 88 -15.75 -13.05 16.21
CA ASN A 88 -15.37 -13.82 17.41
C ASN A 88 -14.25 -14.81 17.09
N THR A 89 -13.14 -14.69 17.80
CA THR A 89 -11.92 -15.45 17.59
C THR A 89 -11.67 -16.41 18.74
N ALA A 90 -11.30 -17.64 18.40
CA ALA A 90 -10.86 -18.62 19.38
C ALA A 90 -9.76 -19.53 18.83
N LEU A 91 -8.84 -19.92 19.69
CA LEU A 91 -7.98 -21.08 19.50
C LEU A 91 -8.63 -22.24 20.24
N ASP A 92 -9.27 -23.13 19.49
CA ASP A 92 -10.03 -24.24 20.05
C ASP A 92 -9.12 -25.33 20.60
N ARG A 93 -7.87 -25.37 20.16
CA ARG A 93 -6.81 -26.23 20.65
C ARG A 93 -5.45 -25.67 20.34
N VAL A 94 -4.61 -25.49 21.33
CA VAL A 94 -3.17 -25.25 21.19
C VAL A 94 -2.48 -26.48 21.73
N SER A 95 -1.72 -27.22 20.91
CA SER A 95 -1.09 -28.47 21.34
C SER A 95 -0.02 -28.22 22.41
N THR A 96 0.25 -29.21 23.24
CA THR A 96 1.20 -29.15 24.38
C THR A 96 2.60 -28.69 23.94
N ASP A 97 3.04 -29.15 22.79
CA ASP A 97 4.34 -28.82 22.18
C ASP A 97 4.32 -27.55 21.34
N CYS A 98 3.18 -26.84 21.31
CA CYS A 98 3.06 -25.64 20.50
C CYS A 98 3.85 -24.47 21.12
N SER A 99 4.75 -23.97 20.32
CA SER A 99 5.39 -22.66 20.49
C SER A 99 5.06 -21.84 19.28
N MET A 100 4.62 -20.59 19.45
CA MET A 100 4.19 -19.74 18.36
C MET A 100 4.80 -18.35 18.42
N LEU A 101 4.96 -17.73 17.27
CA LEU A 101 5.21 -16.32 17.12
C LEU A 101 3.90 -15.64 16.74
N ALA A 102 3.42 -14.76 17.60
CA ALA A 102 2.18 -14.00 17.43
C ALA A 102 2.49 -12.58 16.99
N VAL A 103 1.82 -12.10 15.96
CA VAL A 103 1.99 -10.75 15.39
C VAL A 103 0.67 -10.03 15.38
N LYS A 104 0.49 -9.07 16.30
CA LYS A 104 -0.65 -8.15 16.30
C LYS A 104 -0.29 -6.92 15.47
N ILE A 105 -1.22 -6.47 14.62
CA ILE A 105 -1.00 -5.40 13.67
C ILE A 105 -2.15 -4.41 13.75
N ASP A 106 -1.83 -3.16 14.04
CA ASP A 106 -2.82 -2.07 14.06
C ASP A 106 -3.56 -1.98 12.72
N SER A 107 -4.90 -2.03 12.79
CA SER A 107 -5.74 -2.07 11.60
C SER A 107 -5.62 -0.81 10.75
N LYS A 108 -5.53 0.34 11.42
CA LYS A 108 -5.38 1.62 10.71
C LYS A 108 -4.03 1.69 10.00
N ALA A 109 -2.96 1.28 10.68
CA ALA A 109 -1.61 1.31 10.10
C ALA A 109 -1.49 0.40 8.86
N LEU A 110 -2.10 -0.80 8.87
CA LEU A 110 -2.08 -1.69 7.71
C LEU A 110 -2.91 -1.13 6.55
N ASN A 111 -4.08 -0.55 6.84
CA ASN A 111 -4.93 0.10 5.83
C ASN A 111 -4.24 1.33 5.24
N ASP A 112 -3.67 2.21 6.07
CA ASP A 112 -2.91 3.39 5.62
C ASP A 112 -1.72 2.99 4.73
N GLN A 113 -1.04 1.88 5.06
CA GLN A 113 0.05 1.35 4.24
C GLN A 113 -0.46 0.87 2.88
N LEU A 114 -1.58 0.15 2.85
CA LEU A 114 -2.20 -0.30 1.60
C LEU A 114 -2.64 0.90 0.74
N GLU A 115 -3.27 1.92 1.32
CA GLU A 115 -3.67 3.14 0.62
C GLU A 115 -2.47 3.88 0.02
N ARG A 116 -1.37 4.00 0.78
CA ARG A 116 -0.11 4.57 0.26
C ARG A 116 0.44 3.78 -0.93
N LEU A 117 0.40 2.45 -0.84
CA LEU A 117 0.84 1.58 -1.93
C LEU A 117 -0.06 1.69 -3.16
N LEU A 118 -1.37 1.81 -2.99
CA LEU A 118 -2.33 1.99 -4.07
C LEU A 118 -2.35 3.42 -4.63
N GLY A 119 -1.96 4.42 -3.83
CA GLY A 119 -2.05 5.85 -4.16
C GLY A 119 -3.49 6.40 -4.12
N ARG A 120 -4.40 5.72 -3.44
CA ARG A 120 -5.82 6.09 -3.29
C ARG A 120 -6.44 5.47 -2.02
N PRO A 121 -7.55 6.04 -1.50
CA PRO A 121 -8.30 5.46 -0.39
C PRO A 121 -8.89 4.08 -0.74
N LEU A 122 -9.07 3.26 0.27
CA LEU A 122 -9.75 1.97 0.13
C LEU A 122 -11.25 2.19 -0.09
N ARG A 123 -11.81 1.54 -1.08
CA ARG A 123 -13.26 1.57 -1.35
C ARG A 123 -14.06 0.57 -0.51
N THR A 124 -13.39 -0.47 -0.04
CA THR A 124 -13.96 -1.54 0.77
C THR A 124 -12.92 -1.98 1.79
N PRO A 125 -13.35 -2.46 2.98
CA PRO A 125 -12.43 -2.95 4.00
C PRO A 125 -11.45 -3.99 3.45
N LEU A 126 -10.22 -3.96 3.95
CA LEU A 126 -9.23 -4.98 3.68
C LEU A 126 -9.64 -6.26 4.42
N VAL A 127 -9.72 -7.36 3.69
CA VAL A 127 -9.92 -8.70 4.22
C VAL A 127 -8.77 -9.56 3.71
N LEU A 128 -7.99 -10.11 4.62
CA LEU A 128 -6.88 -11.01 4.30
C LEU A 128 -7.40 -12.45 4.22
N THR A 129 -6.74 -13.30 3.42
CA THR A 129 -7.02 -14.74 3.47
C THR A 129 -6.70 -15.28 4.86
N PRO A 130 -7.50 -16.22 5.37
CA PRO A 130 -7.33 -16.74 6.74
C PRO A 130 -6.08 -17.61 6.92
N ASP A 131 -5.47 -18.06 5.84
CA ASP A 131 -4.27 -18.90 5.83
C ASP A 131 -3.10 -18.21 5.17
N LEU A 132 -1.89 -18.39 5.71
CA LEU A 132 -0.64 -17.91 5.16
C LEU A 132 0.35 -19.08 5.05
N ASP A 133 0.75 -19.44 3.82
CA ASP A 133 1.85 -20.41 3.58
C ASP A 133 3.17 -19.81 4.08
N VAL A 134 3.74 -20.37 5.14
CA VAL A 134 4.99 -19.92 5.76
C VAL A 134 6.16 -20.86 5.47
N ALA A 135 5.94 -21.94 4.72
CA ALA A 135 6.97 -22.89 4.32
C ALA A 135 7.75 -22.42 3.10
N ARG A 136 7.18 -21.55 2.27
CA ARG A 136 7.76 -21.09 1.01
C ARG A 136 7.31 -19.69 0.59
N GLY A 137 7.95 -19.15 -0.45
CA GLY A 137 7.56 -17.90 -1.11
C GLY A 137 7.58 -16.67 -0.21
N ALA A 138 6.63 -15.77 -0.43
CA ALA A 138 6.54 -14.49 0.26
C ALA A 138 6.23 -14.65 1.75
N GLY A 139 5.40 -15.65 2.13
CA GLY A 139 5.09 -15.91 3.53
C GLY A 139 6.32 -16.36 4.33
N LEU A 140 7.14 -17.28 3.79
CA LEU A 140 8.41 -17.67 4.42
C LEU A 140 9.35 -16.47 4.58
N SER A 141 9.45 -15.64 3.54
CA SER A 141 10.29 -14.43 3.59
C SER A 141 9.80 -13.46 4.66
N TRP A 142 8.49 -13.25 4.74
CA TRP A 142 7.88 -12.37 5.74
C TRP A 142 8.13 -12.88 7.17
N VAL A 143 7.91 -14.17 7.44
CA VAL A 143 8.16 -14.76 8.76
C VAL A 143 9.62 -14.64 9.17
N ARG A 144 10.55 -14.82 8.24
CA ARG A 144 11.99 -14.62 8.51
C ARG A 144 12.28 -13.17 8.93
N MET A 145 11.71 -12.19 8.24
CA MET A 145 11.87 -10.77 8.63
C MET A 145 11.27 -10.51 10.02
N VAL A 146 10.06 -11.01 10.31
CA VAL A 146 9.43 -10.87 11.62
C VAL A 146 10.31 -11.46 12.73
N ARG A 147 10.86 -12.67 12.52
CA ARG A 147 11.74 -13.34 13.49
C ARG A 147 13.02 -12.53 13.72
N THR A 148 13.68 -12.09 12.66
CA THR A 148 14.90 -11.26 12.78
C THR A 148 14.62 -9.98 13.56
N VAL A 149 13.53 -9.27 13.25
CA VAL A 149 13.15 -8.05 13.98
C VAL A 149 12.84 -8.36 15.43
N PHE A 150 12.12 -9.45 15.72
CA PHE A 150 11.80 -9.85 17.10
C PHE A 150 13.05 -10.18 17.91
N ASP A 151 13.99 -10.94 17.34
CA ASP A 151 15.25 -11.29 18.00
C ASP A 151 16.12 -10.05 18.24
N GLU A 152 16.21 -9.11 17.29
CA GLU A 152 16.91 -7.82 17.46
C GLU A 152 16.29 -6.91 18.50
N MET A 153 14.97 -6.99 18.72
CA MET A 153 14.29 -6.19 19.76
C MET A 153 14.60 -6.64 21.17
N GLN A 154 15.11 -7.86 21.35
CA GLN A 154 15.56 -8.39 22.65
C GLN A 154 16.96 -7.84 23.02
N ALA A 155 17.65 -7.25 22.05
CA ALA A 155 18.93 -6.59 22.24
C ALA A 155 18.78 -5.06 22.28
N ASP A 156 19.63 -4.36 23.02
CA ASP A 156 19.67 -2.91 23.07
C ASP A 156 20.39 -2.38 21.82
N GLY A 157 19.74 -2.57 20.64
CA GLY A 157 20.34 -2.43 19.34
C GLY A 157 19.80 -1.26 18.48
N LEU A 158 19.99 -1.36 17.18
CA LEU A 158 19.64 -0.34 16.20
C LEU A 158 18.14 -0.06 16.13
N LEU A 159 17.28 -0.99 16.54
CA LEU A 159 15.81 -0.85 16.48
C LEU A 159 15.26 0.16 17.49
N THR A 160 16.07 0.62 18.46
CA THR A 160 15.74 1.76 19.32
C THR A 160 15.79 3.09 18.56
N ARG A 161 16.43 3.14 17.38
CA ARG A 161 16.57 4.34 16.54
C ARG A 161 15.38 4.47 15.59
N PRO A 162 14.54 5.54 15.67
CA PRO A 162 13.36 5.69 14.80
C PRO A 162 13.69 5.67 13.31
N MET A 163 14.84 6.17 12.90
CA MET A 163 15.29 6.15 11.50
C MET A 163 15.53 4.74 10.96
N VAL A 164 15.84 3.76 11.83
CA VAL A 164 16.00 2.35 11.47
C VAL A 164 14.69 1.60 11.66
N ALA A 165 14.00 1.84 12.76
CA ALA A 165 12.77 1.14 13.10
C ALA A 165 11.63 1.40 12.10
N ARG A 166 11.37 2.66 11.72
CA ARG A 166 10.24 3.03 10.83
C ARG A 166 10.28 2.33 9.46
N PRO A 167 11.39 2.34 8.71
CA PRO A 167 11.46 1.61 7.44
C PRO A 167 11.20 0.10 7.58
N LEU A 168 11.65 -0.52 8.69
CA LEU A 168 11.41 -1.93 8.96
C LEU A 168 9.96 -2.20 9.32
N GLN A 169 9.30 -1.34 10.09
CA GLN A 169 7.86 -1.40 10.35
C GLN A 169 7.06 -1.35 9.03
N GLU A 170 7.39 -0.41 8.15
CA GLU A 170 6.76 -0.29 6.83
C GLU A 170 7.05 -1.51 5.95
N ALA A 171 8.26 -2.07 6.01
CA ALA A 171 8.63 -3.29 5.29
C ALA A 171 7.83 -4.51 5.78
N LEU A 172 7.60 -4.65 7.10
CA LEU A 172 6.78 -5.72 7.66
C LEU A 172 5.31 -5.59 7.27
N LEU A 173 4.73 -4.38 7.31
CA LEU A 173 3.36 -4.14 6.86
C LEU A 173 3.20 -4.44 5.36
N THR A 174 4.13 -3.92 4.54
CA THR A 174 4.15 -4.18 3.09
C THR A 174 4.34 -5.66 2.80
N GLY A 175 5.27 -6.31 3.49
CA GLY A 175 5.56 -7.73 3.33
C GLY A 175 4.34 -8.61 3.61
N LEU A 176 3.54 -8.30 4.65
CA LEU A 176 2.30 -9.02 4.92
C LEU A 176 1.29 -8.87 3.78
N LEU A 177 1.11 -7.65 3.26
CA LEU A 177 0.21 -7.39 2.12
C LEU A 177 0.62 -8.19 0.87
N PHE A 178 1.91 -8.41 0.66
CA PHE A 178 2.41 -9.28 -0.43
C PHE A 178 2.48 -10.76 -0.08
N ALA A 179 2.42 -11.12 1.19
CA ALA A 179 2.44 -12.52 1.62
C ALA A 179 1.05 -13.15 1.67
N THR A 180 0.01 -12.36 2.01
CA THR A 180 -1.38 -12.82 2.13
C THR A 180 -2.18 -12.56 0.86
N GLY A 181 -3.23 -13.35 0.63
CA GLY A 181 -4.23 -13.07 -0.39
C GLY A 181 -5.21 -12.01 0.09
N HIS A 182 -5.59 -11.09 -0.79
CA HIS A 182 -6.65 -10.12 -0.59
C HIS A 182 -7.08 -9.50 -1.93
N ARG A 183 -8.26 -8.89 -1.97
CA ARG A 183 -8.85 -8.33 -3.21
C ARG A 183 -8.01 -7.26 -3.94
N TYR A 184 -7.09 -6.61 -3.25
CA TYR A 184 -6.22 -5.56 -3.82
C TYR A 184 -4.88 -6.11 -4.31
N ARG A 185 -4.63 -7.42 -4.20
CA ARG A 185 -3.36 -8.07 -4.53
C ARG A 185 -2.93 -7.81 -5.97
N ASP A 186 -3.82 -8.07 -6.93
CA ASP A 186 -3.52 -7.89 -8.36
C ASP A 186 -3.21 -6.42 -8.70
N GLU A 187 -3.84 -5.48 -8.00
CA GLU A 187 -3.56 -4.05 -8.19
C GLU A 187 -2.18 -3.66 -7.64
N LEU A 188 -1.76 -4.26 -6.53
CA LEU A 188 -0.41 -4.06 -5.97
C LEU A 188 0.68 -4.66 -6.86
N GLU A 189 0.41 -5.81 -7.48
CA GLU A 189 1.36 -6.53 -8.34
C GLU A 189 1.46 -5.94 -9.75
N ARG A 190 0.46 -5.14 -10.17
CA ARG A 190 0.55 -4.43 -11.44
C ARG A 190 1.79 -3.54 -11.44
N PRO A 191 2.61 -3.60 -12.50
CA PRO A 191 3.73 -2.68 -12.63
C PRO A 191 3.19 -1.25 -12.51
N LYS A 192 3.49 -0.57 -11.39
CA LYS A 192 3.28 0.87 -11.35
C LYS A 192 4.15 1.46 -12.46
N PRO A 193 3.65 2.45 -13.24
CA PRO A 193 4.51 3.20 -14.11
C PRO A 193 5.74 3.59 -13.29
N ALA A 194 6.92 3.18 -13.73
CA ALA A 194 8.17 3.40 -12.99
C ALA A 194 8.17 4.84 -12.48
N LEU A 195 8.48 5.04 -11.19
CA LEU A 195 8.58 6.38 -10.59
C LEU A 195 9.31 7.26 -11.58
N ARG A 196 8.64 8.29 -12.11
CA ARG A 196 9.22 9.15 -13.13
C ARG A 196 10.58 9.60 -12.63
N PRO A 197 11.67 9.40 -13.37
CA PRO A 197 12.99 9.85 -12.95
C PRO A 197 12.93 11.31 -12.53
N GLY A 198 13.75 11.74 -11.58
CA GLY A 198 13.78 13.11 -11.09
C GLY A 198 13.71 14.17 -12.20
N PRO A 199 14.45 14.01 -13.33
CA PRO A 199 14.32 14.90 -14.50
C PRO A 199 12.91 14.97 -15.07
N VAL A 200 12.23 13.85 -15.26
CA VAL A 200 10.85 13.83 -15.80
C VAL A 200 9.88 14.48 -14.83
N LYS A 201 10.02 14.20 -13.53
CA LYS A 201 9.18 14.81 -12.48
C LYS A 201 9.32 16.33 -12.48
N ARG A 202 10.56 16.87 -12.43
CA ARG A 202 10.82 18.33 -12.45
C ARG A 202 10.25 19.00 -13.70
N THR A 203 10.41 18.37 -14.87
CA THR A 203 9.86 18.88 -16.13
C THR A 203 8.33 18.92 -16.12
N VAL A 204 7.68 17.87 -15.64
CA VAL A 204 6.22 17.80 -15.52
C VAL A 204 5.72 18.86 -14.55
N GLU A 205 6.36 19.03 -13.40
CA GLU A 205 6.03 20.07 -12.41
C GLU A 205 6.17 21.48 -13.00
N ALA A 206 7.25 21.76 -13.73
CA ALA A 206 7.46 23.05 -14.40
C ALA A 206 6.36 23.33 -15.46
N ILE A 207 6.01 22.34 -16.28
CA ILE A 207 4.95 22.46 -17.28
C ILE A 207 3.59 22.72 -16.62
N HIS A 208 3.26 22.03 -15.54
CA HIS A 208 1.99 22.22 -14.84
C HIS A 208 1.91 23.54 -14.06
N SER A 209 3.03 24.03 -13.53
CA SER A 209 3.07 25.32 -12.81
C SER A 209 3.00 26.53 -13.74
N MET A 210 3.54 26.42 -14.95
CA MET A 210 3.59 27.53 -15.93
C MET A 210 3.23 27.04 -17.34
N PRO A 211 2.03 26.52 -17.59
CA PRO A 211 1.67 25.90 -18.87
C PRO A 211 1.65 26.90 -20.05
N GLN A 212 1.44 28.19 -19.78
CA GLN A 212 1.44 29.26 -20.79
C GLN A 212 2.85 29.68 -21.20
N HIS A 213 3.87 29.42 -20.37
CA HIS A 213 5.25 29.78 -20.67
C HIS A 213 5.74 29.07 -21.95
N PRO A 214 6.36 29.78 -22.92
CA PRO A 214 6.80 29.19 -24.18
C PRO A 214 8.07 28.35 -24.02
N PHE A 215 8.00 27.31 -23.23
CA PHE A 215 9.15 26.42 -22.99
C PHE A 215 9.75 25.87 -24.25
N THR A 216 11.05 26.01 -24.37
CA THR A 216 11.86 25.24 -25.31
C THR A 216 12.30 23.92 -24.67
N VAL A 217 12.66 22.94 -25.49
CA VAL A 217 13.18 21.66 -24.95
C VAL A 217 14.51 21.87 -24.21
N GLY A 218 15.30 22.88 -24.59
CA GLY A 218 16.55 23.25 -23.92
C GLY A 218 16.31 23.78 -22.51
N GLU A 219 15.38 24.69 -22.32
CA GLU A 219 14.99 25.23 -21.01
C GLU A 219 14.47 24.10 -20.09
N LEU A 220 13.60 23.24 -20.61
CA LEU A 220 13.12 22.08 -19.85
C LEU A 220 14.26 21.14 -19.45
N ALA A 221 15.27 20.95 -20.30
CA ALA A 221 16.45 20.14 -19.99
C ALA A 221 17.30 20.79 -18.90
N VAL A 222 17.51 22.10 -18.94
CA VAL A 222 18.20 22.86 -17.88
C VAL A 222 17.46 22.74 -16.55
N LEU A 223 16.13 22.97 -16.52
CA LEU A 223 15.30 22.80 -15.31
C LEU A 223 15.36 21.36 -14.79
N ALA A 224 15.43 20.40 -15.68
CA ALA A 224 15.54 18.99 -15.33
C ALA A 224 16.95 18.57 -14.85
N GLY A 225 17.99 19.41 -15.07
CA GLY A 225 19.38 19.12 -14.73
C GLY A 225 19.98 17.99 -15.57
N VAL A 226 19.59 17.89 -16.86
CA VAL A 226 20.09 16.86 -17.80
C VAL A 226 20.25 17.44 -19.20
N SER A 227 20.95 16.72 -20.10
CA SER A 227 21.01 17.09 -21.51
C SER A 227 19.63 16.92 -22.19
N VAL A 228 19.40 17.67 -23.30
CA VAL A 228 18.18 17.58 -24.13
C VAL A 228 17.91 16.14 -24.57
N ARG A 229 18.94 15.45 -25.06
CA ARG A 229 18.84 14.05 -25.49
C ARG A 229 18.33 13.14 -24.37
N ARG A 230 18.93 13.25 -23.19
CA ARG A 230 18.57 12.44 -22.02
C ARG A 230 17.16 12.75 -21.52
N LEU A 231 16.71 14.02 -21.59
CA LEU A 231 15.34 14.40 -21.28
C LEU A 231 14.35 13.77 -22.26
N GLN A 232 14.62 13.84 -23.55
CA GLN A 232 13.77 13.26 -24.60
C GLN A 232 13.67 11.74 -24.47
N GLU A 233 14.78 11.04 -24.26
CA GLU A 233 14.82 9.58 -24.02
C GLU A 233 14.00 9.20 -22.79
N ALA A 234 14.17 9.94 -21.68
CA ALA A 234 13.42 9.69 -20.44
C ALA A 234 11.91 9.98 -20.63
N PHE A 235 11.52 11.06 -21.32
CA PHE A 235 10.11 11.34 -21.59
C PHE A 235 9.49 10.27 -22.48
N GLN A 236 10.19 9.83 -23.54
CA GLN A 236 9.71 8.75 -24.40
C GLN A 236 9.52 7.47 -23.62
N GLN A 237 10.45 7.13 -22.72
CA GLN A 237 10.39 5.90 -21.92
C GLN A 237 9.29 5.94 -20.84
N TYR A 238 9.13 7.08 -20.14
CA TYR A 238 8.28 7.15 -18.92
C TYR A 238 6.95 7.89 -19.12
N VAL A 239 6.81 8.64 -20.21
CA VAL A 239 5.59 9.41 -20.53
C VAL A 239 4.99 8.97 -21.88
N GLY A 240 5.80 8.33 -22.73
CA GLY A 240 5.36 7.84 -24.04
C GLY A 240 5.33 8.92 -25.13
N MET A 241 5.80 10.16 -24.83
CA MET A 241 5.81 11.28 -25.78
C MET A 241 6.99 12.22 -25.50
N THR A 242 7.22 13.22 -26.39
CA THR A 242 8.26 14.24 -26.16
C THR A 242 7.82 15.27 -25.11
N PRO A 243 8.77 15.98 -24.44
CA PRO A 243 8.42 17.04 -23.47
C PRO A 243 7.50 18.14 -24.04
N LEU A 244 7.73 18.57 -25.28
CA LEU A 244 6.91 19.59 -25.93
C LEU A 244 5.54 19.07 -26.40
N ALA A 245 5.44 17.77 -26.75
CA ALA A 245 4.15 17.16 -27.01
C ALA A 245 3.31 17.08 -25.71
N TYR A 246 3.96 16.78 -24.57
CA TYR A 246 3.32 16.80 -23.26
C TYR A 246 2.84 18.21 -22.87
N LEU A 247 3.66 19.25 -23.07
CA LEU A 247 3.24 20.64 -22.87
C LEU A 247 2.01 20.99 -23.72
N THR A 248 2.01 20.57 -25.00
CA THR A 248 0.88 20.78 -25.91
C THR A 248 -0.39 20.08 -25.39
N ASP A 249 -0.29 18.85 -24.87
CA ASP A 249 -1.42 18.09 -24.32
C ASP A 249 -1.99 18.76 -23.07
N VAL A 250 -1.13 19.26 -22.17
CA VAL A 250 -1.54 20.03 -20.98
C VAL A 250 -2.28 21.31 -21.38
N ARG A 251 -1.76 22.06 -22.35
CA ARG A 251 -2.39 23.29 -22.89
C ARG A 251 -3.76 23.02 -23.51
N LEU A 252 -3.87 21.95 -24.32
CA LEU A 252 -5.15 21.52 -24.88
C LEU A 252 -6.17 21.17 -23.79
N THR A 253 -5.74 20.48 -22.74
CA THR A 253 -6.61 20.13 -21.61
C THR A 253 -7.11 21.39 -20.90
N ARG A 254 -6.25 22.36 -20.65
CA ARG A 254 -6.63 23.65 -20.02
C ARG A 254 -7.57 24.47 -20.90
N ALA A 255 -7.28 24.55 -22.21
CA ALA A 255 -8.17 25.20 -23.16
C ALA A 255 -9.55 24.54 -23.22
N HIS A 256 -9.61 23.20 -23.17
CA HIS A 256 -10.88 22.45 -23.10
C HIS A 256 -11.67 22.76 -21.82
N GLU A 257 -11.00 22.77 -20.66
CA GLU A 257 -11.63 23.12 -19.38
C GLU A 257 -12.21 24.55 -19.39
N GLU A 258 -11.48 25.50 -20.00
CA GLU A 258 -11.91 26.91 -20.12
C GLU A 258 -13.10 27.04 -21.06
N LEU A 259 -13.05 26.43 -22.26
CA LEU A 259 -14.16 26.42 -23.20
C LEU A 259 -15.44 25.79 -22.64
N ARG A 260 -15.32 24.72 -21.83
CA ARG A 260 -16.45 24.08 -21.17
C ARG A 260 -17.11 24.94 -20.10
N ARG A 261 -16.36 25.84 -19.48
CA ARG A 261 -16.88 26.75 -18.42
C ARG A 261 -17.39 28.08 -19.01
N GLY A 262 -17.00 28.39 -20.24
CA GLY A 262 -17.34 29.63 -20.88
C GLY A 262 -18.74 29.63 -21.48
N ALA A 263 -19.44 30.78 -21.42
CA ALA A 263 -20.72 30.96 -22.08
C ALA A 263 -20.53 31.37 -23.54
N PRO A 264 -21.36 30.85 -24.48
CA PRO A 264 -21.36 31.34 -25.88
C PRO A 264 -21.64 32.83 -25.94
N GLY A 265 -20.74 33.59 -26.58
CA GLY A 265 -20.84 35.06 -26.67
C GLY A 265 -19.98 35.81 -25.66
N GLU A 266 -19.56 35.19 -24.55
CA GLU A 266 -18.65 35.78 -23.57
C GLU A 266 -17.18 35.31 -23.78
N VAL A 267 -17.01 34.08 -24.28
CA VAL A 267 -15.70 33.48 -24.52
C VAL A 267 -15.47 33.29 -26.02
N ASN A 268 -14.27 33.67 -26.46
CA ASN A 268 -13.85 33.51 -27.84
C ASN A 268 -12.82 32.40 -28.00
N VAL A 269 -13.10 31.41 -28.86
CA VAL A 269 -12.20 30.28 -29.12
C VAL A 269 -10.79 30.72 -29.50
N SER A 270 -10.66 31.84 -30.26
CA SER A 270 -9.36 32.38 -30.69
C SER A 270 -8.56 32.92 -29.49
N GLU A 271 -9.23 33.62 -28.58
CA GLU A 271 -8.62 34.19 -27.38
C GLU A 271 -8.15 33.08 -26.42
N VAL A 272 -8.98 32.06 -26.21
CA VAL A 272 -8.61 30.89 -25.42
C VAL A 272 -7.40 30.16 -26.03
N ALA A 273 -7.42 29.94 -27.34
CA ALA A 273 -6.29 29.32 -28.03
C ALA A 273 -4.98 30.11 -27.85
N GLN A 274 -5.03 31.43 -28.07
CA GLN A 274 -3.88 32.32 -27.90
C GLN A 274 -3.41 32.38 -26.45
N GLY A 275 -4.35 32.49 -25.50
CA GLY A 275 -4.05 32.49 -24.07
C GLY A 275 -3.30 31.23 -23.60
N TRP A 276 -3.55 30.10 -24.25
CA TRP A 276 -2.84 28.84 -23.98
C TRP A 276 -1.63 28.61 -24.91
N GLY A 277 -1.18 29.66 -25.66
CA GLY A 277 0.04 29.63 -26.45
C GLY A 277 -0.08 28.87 -27.77
N PHE A 278 -1.25 28.93 -28.40
CA PHE A 278 -1.47 28.42 -29.75
C PHE A 278 -1.56 29.58 -30.76
N ASP A 279 -0.48 29.86 -31.46
CA ASP A 279 -0.39 30.97 -32.44
C ASP A 279 -1.16 30.69 -33.75
N HIS A 280 -1.50 29.42 -34.02
CA HIS A 280 -2.17 28.99 -35.24
C HIS A 280 -3.49 28.28 -34.97
N LEU A 281 -4.61 28.96 -35.14
CA LEU A 281 -5.96 28.46 -34.86
C LEU A 281 -6.31 27.18 -35.63
N GLY A 282 -5.90 27.06 -36.89
CA GLY A 282 -6.15 25.83 -37.67
C GLY A 282 -5.43 24.59 -37.09
N ARG A 283 -4.18 24.77 -36.65
CA ARG A 283 -3.42 23.69 -35.98
C ARG A 283 -3.99 23.38 -34.62
N PHE A 284 -4.43 24.38 -33.87
CA PHE A 284 -5.14 24.20 -32.60
C PHE A 284 -6.41 23.37 -32.80
N ALA A 285 -7.29 23.79 -33.71
CA ALA A 285 -8.55 23.07 -33.94
C ALA A 285 -8.34 21.63 -34.41
N SER A 286 -7.35 21.35 -35.24
CA SER A 286 -6.99 20.00 -35.68
C SER A 286 -6.49 19.14 -34.52
N ARG A 287 -5.54 19.64 -33.70
CA ARG A 287 -5.04 18.93 -32.51
C ARG A 287 -6.11 18.72 -31.47
N TYR A 288 -6.95 19.72 -31.24
CA TYR A 288 -8.06 19.67 -30.31
C TYR A 288 -9.05 18.58 -30.71
N ARG A 289 -9.47 18.54 -31.97
CA ARG A 289 -10.36 17.51 -32.52
C ARG A 289 -9.74 16.11 -32.38
N SER A 290 -8.46 15.98 -32.69
CA SER A 290 -7.75 14.70 -32.53
C SER A 290 -7.74 14.21 -31.08
N ARG A 291 -7.72 15.14 -30.12
CA ARG A 291 -7.62 14.83 -28.67
C ARG A 291 -8.98 14.58 -28.02
N PHE A 292 -10.00 15.36 -28.39
CA PHE A 292 -11.31 15.36 -27.71
C PHE A 292 -12.47 14.85 -28.59
N GLY A 293 -12.23 14.58 -29.87
CA GLY A 293 -13.25 14.06 -30.79
C GLY A 293 -14.19 15.13 -31.38
N GLU A 294 -14.12 16.37 -30.89
CA GLU A 294 -14.98 17.50 -31.30
C GLU A 294 -14.18 18.77 -31.57
N LEU A 295 -14.79 19.74 -32.21
CA LEU A 295 -14.17 21.05 -32.45
C LEU A 295 -14.27 21.95 -31.20
N PRO A 296 -13.30 22.88 -30.96
CA PRO A 296 -13.37 23.84 -29.87
C PRO A 296 -14.68 24.64 -29.82
N SER A 297 -15.20 25.01 -30.98
CA SER A 297 -16.50 25.72 -31.09
C SER A 297 -17.71 24.86 -30.78
N GLN A 298 -17.59 23.55 -30.85
CA GLN A 298 -18.63 22.60 -30.40
C GLN A 298 -18.62 22.50 -28.88
N THR A 299 -17.44 22.31 -28.27
CA THR A 299 -17.29 22.32 -26.82
C THR A 299 -17.87 23.57 -26.19
N LEU A 300 -17.56 24.76 -26.72
CA LEU A 300 -18.07 26.05 -26.22
C LEU A 300 -19.61 26.16 -26.31
N ARG A 301 -20.25 25.50 -27.28
CA ARG A 301 -21.70 25.53 -27.44
C ARG A 301 -22.43 24.49 -26.58
N SER A 302 -21.71 23.49 -26.10
CA SER A 302 -22.29 22.36 -25.33
C SER A 302 -22.08 22.49 -23.82
N GLY A 303 -21.21 23.41 -23.37
CA GLY A 303 -20.97 23.78 -21.98
C GLY A 303 -21.87 24.93 -21.57
#